data_2cf2cfb8c81061e87af0e72236764322
#
_entry.id   2cf2cfb8c81061e87af0e72236764322
#
_cell.length_a   1.000
_cell.length_b   1.000
_cell.length_c   1.000
_cell.angle_alpha   90.00
_cell.angle_beta   90.00
_cell.angle_gamma   90.00
#
_symmetry.space_group_name_H-M   'P 1'
#
loop_
_entity.id
_entity.type
_entity.pdbx_description
1 polymer ?
#
loop_
_entity_poly.entity_id
_entity_poly.type
_entity_poly.pdbx_seq_one_letter_code
_entity_poly.pdbx_strand_id
1 'polypeptide(L)'
;LRFVGLMKKNIDEAGQTVGVRFTLAAVLLQSEAVFRMEMGTGAPDVKGRIRLAPREIAYALAYALTDKRPDAELLAAAANGGLATDEGVARQVHRMLESPKLEKPRILRFFREYFAYDRAIEVFKDDKGALNHPGHHARSLVEDTDQLVLLILERDSEVLRELLTTNKSFVAYKSAATIKKQRAEAFAKYESELKKDPKKFENKTYKPPGQSIYESYGLKDFPDQQPVELPANERSGILTQPSWLVAHSTSFDNHAIHRGKWIRERLLGNVV
;
A
#
# COMPACT_ATOMS: atom_id res chain seq x y z
N LEU A 1 -25.56 26.96 -16.09
CA LEU A 1 -26.05 27.45 -17.38
C LEU A 1 -24.96 27.58 -18.45
N ARG A 2 -23.72 28.03 -18.12
CA ARG A 2 -22.62 28.25 -19.05
C ARG A 2 -22.29 27.02 -19.93
N PHE A 3 -22.14 25.84 -19.34
CA PHE A 3 -21.80 24.62 -20.09
C PHE A 3 -22.96 24.05 -20.91
N VAL A 4 -24.21 24.35 -20.55
CA VAL A 4 -25.38 23.97 -21.35
C VAL A 4 -25.40 24.79 -22.67
N GLY A 5 -25.11 26.08 -22.59
CA GLY A 5 -24.97 26.93 -23.79
C GLY A 5 -23.83 26.49 -24.69
N LEU A 6 -22.65 26.17 -24.09
CA LEU A 6 -21.50 25.63 -24.81
C LEU A 6 -21.81 24.28 -25.48
N MET A 7 -22.55 23.39 -24.78
CA MET A 7 -22.94 22.10 -25.34
C MET A 7 -23.85 22.25 -26.56
N LYS A 8 -24.88 23.11 -26.47
CA LYS A 8 -25.76 23.38 -27.60
C LYS A 8 -24.96 23.88 -28.80
N LYS A 9 -24.13 24.92 -28.60
CA LYS A 9 -23.26 25.45 -29.63
C LYS A 9 -22.39 24.39 -30.29
N ASN A 10 -21.69 23.58 -29.47
CA ASN A 10 -20.80 22.55 -29.99
C ASN A 10 -21.57 21.44 -30.74
N ILE A 11 -22.80 21.12 -30.33
CA ILE A 11 -23.66 20.15 -31.03
C ILE A 11 -24.12 20.72 -32.38
N ASP A 12 -24.52 21.96 -32.42
CA ASP A 12 -24.96 22.63 -33.63
C ASP A 12 -23.81 22.74 -34.68
N GLU A 13 -22.59 22.99 -34.23
CA GLU A 13 -21.42 23.15 -35.10
C GLU A 13 -20.76 21.83 -35.54
N ALA A 14 -20.72 20.81 -34.65
CA ALA A 14 -19.94 19.59 -34.88
C ALA A 14 -20.73 18.29 -34.80
N GLY A 15 -22.05 18.40 -34.63
CA GLY A 15 -22.93 17.23 -34.41
C GLY A 15 -22.90 16.69 -32.99
N GLN A 16 -23.89 15.86 -32.65
CA GLN A 16 -24.16 15.44 -31.28
C GLN A 16 -22.97 14.77 -30.59
N THR A 17 -22.35 13.76 -31.21
CA THR A 17 -21.28 12.99 -30.60
C THR A 17 -20.04 13.83 -30.35
N VAL A 18 -19.62 14.63 -31.35
CA VAL A 18 -18.41 15.44 -31.27
C VAL A 18 -18.65 16.65 -30.34
N GLY A 19 -19.82 17.28 -30.42
CA GLY A 19 -20.22 18.41 -29.59
C GLY A 19 -20.25 18.03 -28.09
N VAL A 20 -20.80 16.87 -27.74
CA VAL A 20 -20.79 16.37 -26.37
C VAL A 20 -19.35 16.09 -25.90
N ARG A 21 -18.51 15.48 -26.74
CA ARG A 21 -17.09 15.22 -26.38
C ARG A 21 -16.33 16.53 -26.13
N PHE A 22 -16.49 17.53 -26.97
CA PHE A 22 -15.83 18.83 -26.76
C PHE A 22 -16.31 19.51 -25.47
N THR A 23 -17.61 19.44 -25.20
CA THR A 23 -18.16 19.98 -23.95
C THR A 23 -17.64 19.27 -22.71
N LEU A 24 -17.59 17.94 -22.73
CA LEU A 24 -17.00 17.16 -21.64
C LEU A 24 -15.52 17.49 -21.44
N ALA A 25 -14.75 17.59 -22.53
CA ALA A 25 -13.36 18.01 -22.46
C ALA A 25 -13.22 19.42 -21.85
N ALA A 26 -14.06 20.35 -22.25
CA ALA A 26 -14.06 21.72 -21.69
C ALA A 26 -14.42 21.74 -20.19
N VAL A 27 -15.30 20.87 -19.73
CA VAL A 27 -15.63 20.71 -18.28
C VAL A 27 -14.46 20.09 -17.52
N LEU A 28 -13.88 19.02 -18.08
CA LEU A 28 -12.79 18.29 -17.41
C LEU A 28 -11.48 19.09 -17.37
N LEU A 29 -11.29 20.04 -18.28
CA LEU A 29 -10.13 20.94 -18.32
C LEU A 29 -10.30 22.21 -17.49
N GLN A 30 -11.42 22.37 -16.77
CA GLN A 30 -11.52 23.49 -15.82
C GLN A 30 -10.50 23.33 -14.69
N SER A 31 -9.97 24.46 -14.24
CA SER A 31 -9.02 24.48 -13.11
C SER A 31 -9.56 23.74 -11.87
N GLU A 32 -10.85 23.91 -11.58
CA GLU A 32 -11.54 23.29 -10.46
C GLU A 32 -11.71 21.76 -10.61
N ALA A 33 -11.66 21.25 -11.85
CA ALA A 33 -11.73 19.83 -12.14
C ALA A 33 -10.33 19.16 -12.11
N VAL A 34 -9.29 19.89 -12.55
CA VAL A 34 -7.91 19.38 -12.68
C VAL A 34 -7.12 19.60 -11.41
N PHE A 35 -7.31 20.73 -10.74
CA PHE A 35 -6.54 21.12 -9.56
C PHE A 35 -7.42 21.17 -8.30
N ARG A 36 -6.84 20.76 -7.19
CA ARG A 36 -7.42 21.06 -5.89
C ARG A 36 -7.16 22.52 -5.57
N MET A 37 -8.23 23.30 -5.49
CA MET A 37 -8.14 24.72 -5.16
C MET A 37 -7.93 24.87 -3.66
N GLU A 38 -6.84 25.52 -3.28
CA GLU A 38 -6.47 25.86 -1.89
C GLU A 38 -6.06 27.34 -1.87
N MET A 39 -7.04 28.21 -2.07
CA MET A 39 -6.80 29.65 -2.18
C MET A 39 -6.83 30.34 -0.81
N GLY A 40 -7.56 29.75 0.14
CA GLY A 40 -7.78 30.33 1.43
C GLY A 40 -8.72 31.52 1.45
N THR A 41 -8.96 32.07 2.63
CA THR A 41 -9.81 33.24 2.85
C THR A 41 -9.20 34.15 3.91
N GLY A 42 -9.40 35.47 3.74
CA GLY A 42 -8.91 36.47 4.68
C GLY A 42 -7.53 37.03 4.34
N ALA A 43 -7.00 37.85 5.23
CA ALA A 43 -5.67 38.42 5.09
C ALA A 43 -4.58 37.40 5.54
N PRO A 44 -3.38 37.48 4.93
CA PRO A 44 -2.26 36.68 5.40
C PRO A 44 -1.86 37.01 6.84
N ASP A 45 -1.38 35.98 7.57
CA ASP A 45 -0.79 36.17 8.89
C ASP A 45 0.62 36.84 8.78
N VAL A 46 1.26 37.05 9.91
CA VAL A 46 2.61 37.68 9.99
C VAL A 46 3.69 36.88 9.26
N LYS A 47 3.43 35.63 8.89
CA LYS A 47 4.31 34.76 8.13
C LYS A 47 3.87 34.60 6.67
N GLY A 48 2.90 35.40 6.22
CA GLY A 48 2.35 35.33 4.87
C GLY A 48 1.44 34.16 4.60
N ARG A 49 0.94 33.44 5.62
CA ARG A 49 0.07 32.27 5.46
C ARG A 49 -1.39 32.70 5.49
N ILE A 50 -2.18 32.12 4.62
CA ILE A 50 -3.65 32.34 4.55
C ILE A 50 -4.33 31.06 5.02
N ARG A 51 -5.34 31.22 5.91
CA ARG A 51 -6.15 30.08 6.35
C ARG A 51 -7.03 29.58 5.21
N LEU A 52 -7.05 28.27 5.01
CA LEU A 52 -7.95 27.64 4.05
C LEU A 52 -9.42 27.83 4.48
N ALA A 53 -10.30 28.00 3.50
CA ALA A 53 -11.73 27.99 3.75
C ALA A 53 -12.19 26.64 4.31
N PRO A 54 -13.26 26.59 5.13
CA PRO A 54 -13.73 25.33 5.73
C PRO A 54 -13.95 24.19 4.74
N ARG A 55 -14.47 24.54 3.55
CA ARG A 55 -14.64 23.57 2.45
C ARG A 55 -13.30 23.07 1.91
N GLU A 56 -12.32 23.94 1.74
CA GLU A 56 -10.98 23.56 1.30
C GLU A 56 -10.29 22.65 2.32
N ILE A 57 -10.47 22.95 3.63
CA ILE A 57 -9.99 22.09 4.72
C ILE A 57 -10.63 20.70 4.64
N ALA A 58 -11.95 20.62 4.41
CA ALA A 58 -12.62 19.33 4.26
C ALA A 58 -12.05 18.50 3.12
N TYR A 59 -11.81 19.10 1.97
CA TYR A 59 -11.18 18.41 0.85
C TYR A 59 -9.72 18.04 1.13
N ALA A 60 -8.95 18.92 1.76
CA ALA A 60 -7.57 18.64 2.15
C ALA A 60 -7.48 17.43 3.08
N LEU A 61 -8.31 17.38 4.12
CA LEU A 61 -8.37 16.24 5.06
C LEU A 61 -8.78 14.94 4.37
N ALA A 62 -9.84 15.00 3.56
CA ALA A 62 -10.33 13.81 2.87
C ALA A 62 -9.27 13.22 1.92
N TYR A 63 -8.65 14.05 1.12
CA TYR A 63 -7.58 13.58 0.21
C TYR A 63 -6.31 13.15 0.94
N ALA A 64 -5.97 13.81 2.06
CA ALA A 64 -4.79 13.43 2.85
C ALA A 64 -4.89 12.01 3.45
N LEU A 65 -6.12 11.55 3.75
CA LEU A 65 -6.32 10.25 4.39
C LEU A 65 -6.89 9.18 3.44
N THR A 66 -7.84 9.56 2.58
CA THR A 66 -8.68 8.57 1.89
C THR A 66 -8.54 8.55 0.36
N ASP A 67 -7.86 9.51 -0.25
CA ASP A 67 -7.85 9.72 -1.72
C ASP A 67 -9.27 9.90 -2.32
N LYS A 68 -10.26 10.17 -1.50
CA LYS A 68 -11.67 10.31 -1.90
C LYS A 68 -12.19 11.70 -1.55
N ARG A 69 -13.37 12.01 -2.06
CA ARG A 69 -14.10 13.22 -1.66
C ARG A 69 -14.43 13.18 -0.18
N PRO A 70 -14.62 14.34 0.46
CA PRO A 70 -15.14 14.41 1.82
C PRO A 70 -16.46 13.63 1.97
N ASP A 71 -16.60 12.92 3.07
CA ASP A 71 -17.87 12.30 3.44
C ASP A 71 -18.93 13.36 3.85
N ALA A 72 -20.16 12.92 4.00
CA ALA A 72 -21.27 13.83 4.31
C ALA A 72 -21.07 14.55 5.65
N GLU A 73 -20.47 13.87 6.63
CA GLU A 73 -20.21 14.44 7.95
C GLU A 73 -19.15 15.52 7.91
N LEU A 74 -18.06 15.29 7.17
CA LEU A 74 -17.00 16.28 6.99
C LEU A 74 -17.49 17.51 6.20
N LEU A 75 -18.36 17.31 5.19
CA LEU A 75 -19.00 18.42 4.47
C LEU A 75 -19.97 19.20 5.37
N ALA A 76 -20.74 18.52 6.21
CA ALA A 76 -21.60 19.18 7.20
C ALA A 76 -20.78 19.99 8.22
N ALA A 77 -19.66 19.44 8.71
CA ALA A 77 -18.75 20.17 9.59
C ALA A 77 -18.16 21.42 8.91
N ALA A 78 -17.87 21.35 7.61
CA ALA A 78 -17.43 22.53 6.86
C ALA A 78 -18.52 23.58 6.72
N ALA A 79 -19.77 23.17 6.51
CA ALA A 79 -20.90 24.08 6.31
C ALA A 79 -21.37 24.80 7.59
N ASN A 80 -21.30 24.12 8.74
CA ASN A 80 -21.80 24.64 10.03
C ASN A 80 -20.69 25.25 10.91
N GLY A 81 -19.50 25.52 10.36
CA GLY A 81 -18.40 26.14 11.10
C GLY A 81 -17.56 25.17 11.95
N GLY A 82 -17.85 23.88 11.91
CA GLY A 82 -17.10 22.86 12.67
C GLY A 82 -15.63 22.71 12.29
N LEU A 83 -15.20 23.26 11.15
CA LEU A 83 -13.80 23.32 10.71
C LEU A 83 -13.16 24.71 10.86
N ALA A 84 -13.82 25.64 11.56
CA ALA A 84 -13.30 26.99 11.75
C ALA A 84 -12.15 27.05 12.76
N THR A 85 -12.05 26.09 13.67
CA THR A 85 -11.01 26.02 14.71
C THR A 85 -10.13 24.78 14.55
N ASP A 86 -8.95 24.82 15.14
CA ASP A 86 -8.00 23.71 15.10
C ASP A 86 -8.53 22.50 15.87
N GLU A 87 -9.27 22.71 16.97
CA GLU A 87 -9.94 21.64 17.72
C GLU A 87 -11.03 20.96 16.87
N GLY A 88 -11.76 21.74 16.07
CA GLY A 88 -12.77 21.22 15.15
C GLY A 88 -12.14 20.36 14.05
N VAL A 89 -11.04 20.81 13.51
CA VAL A 89 -10.24 20.05 12.54
C VAL A 89 -9.72 18.76 13.19
N ALA A 90 -9.11 18.84 14.38
CA ALA A 90 -8.60 17.68 15.12
C ALA A 90 -9.70 16.63 15.38
N ARG A 91 -10.90 17.05 15.83
CA ARG A 91 -12.03 16.12 16.00
C ARG A 91 -12.36 15.36 14.73
N GLN A 92 -12.39 16.02 13.58
CA GLN A 92 -12.69 15.34 12.31
C GLN A 92 -11.55 14.40 11.86
N VAL A 93 -10.30 14.77 12.11
CA VAL A 93 -9.14 13.89 11.86
C VAL A 93 -9.25 12.62 12.72
N HIS A 94 -9.48 12.74 14.03
CA HIS A 94 -9.65 11.59 14.93
C HIS A 94 -10.82 10.70 14.47
N ARG A 95 -11.98 11.30 14.20
CA ARG A 95 -13.13 10.55 13.67
C ARG A 95 -12.78 9.74 12.42
N MET A 96 -12.06 10.35 11.48
CA MET A 96 -11.69 9.70 10.22
C MET A 96 -10.63 8.60 10.45
N LEU A 97 -9.68 8.81 11.34
CA LEU A 97 -8.66 7.82 11.69
C LEU A 97 -9.26 6.59 12.40
N GLU A 98 -10.18 6.81 13.32
CA GLU A 98 -10.85 5.76 14.11
C GLU A 98 -11.92 5.01 13.33
N SER A 99 -12.48 5.61 12.27
CA SER A 99 -13.55 4.99 11.50
C SER A 99 -13.11 3.71 10.78
N PRO A 100 -13.68 2.54 11.10
CA PRO A 100 -13.43 1.31 10.37
C PRO A 100 -14.07 1.30 8.97
N LYS A 101 -15.01 2.19 8.71
CA LYS A 101 -15.71 2.32 7.41
C LYS A 101 -14.89 3.12 6.38
N LEU A 102 -13.94 3.91 6.84
CA LEU A 102 -13.11 4.72 5.95
C LEU A 102 -11.81 4.00 5.63
N GLU A 103 -11.63 3.66 4.37
CA GLU A 103 -10.34 3.20 3.86
C GLU A 103 -9.33 4.35 3.87
N LYS A 104 -8.14 4.10 4.38
CA LYS A 104 -7.07 5.09 4.52
C LYS A 104 -5.81 4.71 3.71
N PRO A 105 -5.93 4.57 2.37
CA PRO A 105 -4.84 4.08 1.52
C PRO A 105 -3.61 5.01 1.52
N ARG A 106 -3.81 6.30 1.83
CA ARG A 106 -2.72 7.29 1.89
C ARG A 106 -1.76 7.03 3.02
N ILE A 107 -2.24 6.51 4.15
CA ILE A 107 -1.36 6.16 5.27
C ILE A 107 -0.40 5.06 4.85
N LEU A 108 -0.91 3.97 4.27
CA LEU A 108 -0.05 2.89 3.77
C LEU A 108 0.87 3.37 2.64
N ARG A 109 0.36 4.22 1.74
CA ARG A 109 1.16 4.83 0.67
C ARG A 109 2.34 5.64 1.22
N PHE A 110 2.15 6.41 2.29
CA PHE A 110 3.24 7.13 2.95
C PHE A 110 4.39 6.19 3.33
N PHE A 111 4.09 5.04 3.94
CA PHE A 111 5.13 4.07 4.31
C PHE A 111 5.77 3.41 3.10
N ARG A 112 5.01 3.08 2.06
CA ARG A 112 5.54 2.57 0.80
C ARG A 112 6.52 3.56 0.17
N GLU A 113 6.11 4.81 0.01
CA GLU A 113 6.93 5.87 -0.58
C GLU A 113 8.16 6.21 0.28
N TYR A 114 8.01 6.26 1.60
CA TYR A 114 9.12 6.56 2.51
C TYR A 114 10.17 5.46 2.51
N PHE A 115 9.77 4.21 2.69
CA PHE A 115 10.67 3.06 2.72
C PHE A 115 10.99 2.51 1.31
N ALA A 116 10.25 2.88 0.29
CA ALA A 116 10.41 2.47 -1.10
C ALA A 116 10.42 0.93 -1.33
N TYR A 117 9.77 0.16 -0.44
CA TYR A 117 9.75 -1.29 -0.56
C TYR A 117 8.83 -1.80 -1.68
N ASP A 118 7.86 -1.02 -2.12
CA ASP A 118 6.97 -1.29 -3.25
C ASP A 118 7.71 -1.32 -4.60
N ARG A 119 8.87 -0.65 -4.69
CA ARG A 119 9.77 -0.76 -5.85
C ARG A 119 10.27 -2.18 -6.12
N ALA A 120 10.11 -3.10 -5.18
CA ALA A 120 10.42 -4.52 -5.41
C ALA A 120 9.72 -5.07 -6.66
N ILE A 121 8.53 -4.57 -7.01
CA ILE A 121 7.76 -5.00 -8.19
C ILE A 121 8.45 -4.57 -9.49
N GLU A 122 9.23 -3.49 -9.47
CA GLU A 122 9.92 -2.93 -10.64
C GLU A 122 11.29 -3.58 -10.87
N VAL A 123 11.83 -4.28 -9.87
CA VAL A 123 13.15 -4.91 -9.95
C VAL A 123 13.04 -6.22 -10.71
N PHE A 124 13.58 -6.24 -11.92
CA PHE A 124 13.71 -7.48 -12.68
C PHE A 124 14.72 -8.42 -12.00
N LYS A 125 14.33 -9.67 -11.80
CA LYS A 125 15.23 -10.74 -11.34
C LYS A 125 15.42 -11.76 -12.45
N ASP A 126 16.68 -12.12 -12.70
CA ASP A 126 17.00 -13.14 -13.71
C ASP A 126 16.54 -14.52 -13.21
N ASP A 127 15.61 -15.11 -13.94
CA ASP A 127 15.04 -16.43 -13.62
C ASP A 127 16.05 -17.58 -13.74
N LYS A 128 17.19 -17.34 -14.39
CA LYS A 128 18.22 -18.33 -14.62
C LYS A 128 19.36 -18.26 -13.60
N GLY A 129 19.40 -17.26 -12.76
CA GLY A 129 20.42 -17.07 -11.74
C GLY A 129 20.26 -17.97 -10.51
N ALA A 130 21.37 -18.22 -9.79
CA ALA A 130 21.38 -18.95 -8.52
C ALA A 130 20.51 -18.31 -7.42
N LEU A 131 20.06 -17.07 -7.63
CA LEU A 131 19.20 -16.32 -6.74
C LEU A 131 17.70 -16.44 -7.08
N ASN A 132 17.35 -17.20 -8.12
CA ASN A 132 15.95 -17.43 -8.46
C ASN A 132 15.31 -18.34 -7.41
N HIS A 133 14.55 -17.73 -6.54
CA HIS A 133 13.77 -18.46 -5.55
C HIS A 133 12.35 -18.64 -6.09
N PRO A 134 11.83 -19.87 -6.24
CA PRO A 134 10.51 -20.14 -6.82
C PRO A 134 9.35 -19.54 -6.01
N GLY A 135 9.61 -18.96 -4.83
CA GLY A 135 8.65 -18.21 -4.01
C GLY A 135 8.71 -16.69 -4.16
N HIS A 136 9.56 -16.14 -5.01
CA HIS A 136 9.76 -14.70 -5.15
C HIS A 136 8.77 -14.05 -6.10
N HIS A 137 7.53 -13.97 -5.68
CA HIS A 137 6.59 -13.05 -6.30
C HIS A 137 6.71 -11.68 -5.62
N ALA A 138 7.41 -10.76 -6.27
CA ALA A 138 7.67 -9.41 -5.72
C ALA A 138 6.39 -8.73 -5.19
N ARG A 139 5.26 -8.90 -5.88
CA ARG A 139 3.95 -8.41 -5.42
C ARG A 139 3.55 -9.01 -4.08
N SER A 140 3.69 -10.32 -3.87
CA SER A 140 3.38 -10.95 -2.58
C SER A 140 4.29 -10.44 -1.46
N LEU A 141 5.57 -10.22 -1.74
CA LEU A 141 6.51 -9.65 -0.76
C LEU A 141 6.10 -8.25 -0.33
N VAL A 142 5.65 -7.41 -1.28
CA VAL A 142 5.13 -6.07 -0.96
C VAL A 142 3.86 -6.17 -0.13
N GLU A 143 2.92 -7.04 -0.50
CA GLU A 143 1.66 -7.26 0.22
C GLU A 143 1.89 -7.78 1.64
N ASP A 144 2.87 -8.65 1.85
CA ASP A 144 3.25 -9.15 3.18
C ASP A 144 3.82 -8.03 4.05
N THR A 145 4.64 -7.15 3.47
CA THR A 145 5.17 -5.98 4.18
C THR A 145 4.06 -4.96 4.47
N ASP A 146 3.10 -4.76 3.57
CA ASP A 146 1.92 -3.95 3.82
C ASP A 146 1.13 -4.42 5.05
N GLN A 147 0.94 -5.74 5.17
CA GLN A 147 0.24 -6.32 6.33
C GLN A 147 1.02 -6.10 7.63
N LEU A 148 2.34 -6.19 7.59
CA LEU A 148 3.18 -5.87 8.73
C LEU A 148 3.04 -4.40 9.16
N VAL A 149 3.10 -3.47 8.21
CA VAL A 149 2.90 -2.04 8.46
C VAL A 149 1.52 -1.79 9.06
N LEU A 150 0.46 -2.34 8.46
CA LEU A 150 -0.90 -2.18 8.96
C LEU A 150 -1.08 -2.74 10.37
N LEU A 151 -0.52 -3.91 10.67
CA LEU A 151 -0.55 -4.51 12.01
C LEU A 151 0.13 -3.62 13.05
N ILE A 152 1.26 -3.01 12.71
CA ILE A 152 1.99 -2.11 13.62
C ILE A 152 1.18 -0.82 13.84
N LEU A 153 0.60 -0.27 12.77
CA LEU A 153 -0.24 0.93 12.85
C LEU A 153 -1.53 0.70 13.65
N GLU A 154 -2.13 -0.50 13.55
CA GLU A 154 -3.33 -0.84 14.31
C GLU A 154 -3.08 -0.85 15.83
N ARG A 155 -1.88 -1.22 16.25
CA ARG A 155 -1.48 -1.19 17.66
C ARG A 155 -1.23 0.21 18.19
N ASP A 156 -0.89 1.15 17.31
CA ASP A 156 -0.62 2.56 17.58
C ASP A 156 0.29 2.83 18.81
N SER A 157 1.28 1.96 18.98
CA SER A 157 2.24 2.05 20.09
C SER A 157 3.65 1.84 19.58
N GLU A 158 4.56 2.78 19.88
CA GLU A 158 5.98 2.72 19.50
C GLU A 158 6.21 2.41 18.01
N VAL A 159 5.34 2.95 17.12
CA VAL A 159 5.24 2.58 15.70
C VAL A 159 6.60 2.59 15.00
N LEU A 160 7.38 3.66 15.14
CA LEU A 160 8.68 3.75 14.48
C LEU A 160 9.67 2.70 15.00
N ARG A 161 9.65 2.47 16.31
CA ARG A 161 10.51 1.45 16.94
C ARG A 161 10.13 0.06 16.43
N GLU A 162 8.84 -0.28 16.48
CA GLU A 162 8.33 -1.56 15.97
C GLU A 162 8.68 -1.76 14.48
N LEU A 163 8.48 -0.73 13.64
CA LEU A 163 8.85 -0.78 12.22
C LEU A 163 10.34 -1.05 11.99
N LEU A 164 11.22 -0.62 12.89
CA LEU A 164 12.67 -0.76 12.72
C LEU A 164 13.25 -1.99 13.43
N THR A 165 12.53 -2.59 14.40
CA THR A 165 13.10 -3.64 15.26
C THR A 165 12.31 -4.94 15.30
N THR A 166 11.06 -4.99 14.79
CA THR A 166 10.25 -6.21 14.86
C THR A 166 10.90 -7.37 14.10
N ASN A 167 10.86 -8.56 14.68
CA ASN A 167 11.26 -9.80 14.01
C ASN A 167 10.07 -10.53 13.34
N LYS A 168 8.90 -9.89 13.32
CA LYS A 168 7.69 -10.45 12.71
C LYS A 168 7.70 -10.27 11.20
N SER A 169 7.10 -11.24 10.50
CA SER A 169 6.88 -11.18 9.06
C SER A 169 5.59 -11.90 8.69
N PHE A 170 4.93 -11.42 7.65
CA PHE A 170 3.90 -12.18 6.96
C PHE A 170 4.53 -12.97 5.82
N VAL A 171 3.94 -14.11 5.47
CA VAL A 171 4.47 -15.01 4.43
C VAL A 171 3.33 -15.45 3.53
N ALA A 172 3.28 -14.94 2.32
CA ALA A 172 2.23 -15.19 1.34
C ALA A 172 0.80 -14.99 1.91
N TYR A 173 0.62 -13.97 2.74
CA TYR A 173 -0.58 -13.76 3.56
C TYR A 173 -1.88 -13.79 2.74
N LYS A 174 -1.94 -13.06 1.63
CA LYS A 174 -3.14 -13.03 0.77
C LYS A 174 -3.44 -14.36 0.10
N SER A 175 -2.42 -15.17 -0.15
CA SER A 175 -2.54 -16.50 -0.77
C SER A 175 -2.69 -17.61 0.25
N ALA A 176 -2.53 -17.33 1.53
CA ALA A 176 -2.46 -18.34 2.61
C ALA A 176 -3.66 -19.29 2.61
N ALA A 177 -4.89 -18.76 2.53
CA ALA A 177 -6.10 -19.58 2.51
C ALA A 177 -6.17 -20.50 1.27
N THR A 178 -5.79 -19.98 0.11
CA THR A 178 -5.75 -20.73 -1.14
C THR A 178 -4.71 -21.85 -1.10
N ILE A 179 -3.50 -21.52 -0.61
CA ILE A 179 -2.42 -22.49 -0.46
C ILE A 179 -2.83 -23.59 0.53
N LYS A 180 -3.45 -23.23 1.66
CA LYS A 180 -3.95 -24.19 2.64
C LYS A 180 -4.97 -25.17 2.02
N LYS A 181 -5.90 -24.67 1.24
CA LYS A 181 -6.86 -25.51 0.51
C LYS A 181 -6.18 -26.44 -0.50
N GLN A 182 -5.28 -25.89 -1.33
CA GLN A 182 -4.53 -26.68 -2.31
C GLN A 182 -3.66 -27.76 -1.65
N ARG A 183 -3.07 -27.50 -0.48
CA ARG A 183 -2.30 -28.50 0.29
C ARG A 183 -3.17 -29.63 0.76
N ALA A 184 -4.38 -29.34 1.29
CA ALA A 184 -5.32 -30.37 1.74
C ALA A 184 -5.78 -31.26 0.58
N GLU A 185 -6.13 -30.67 -0.55
CA GLU A 185 -6.53 -31.40 -1.76
C GLU A 185 -5.37 -32.26 -2.32
N ALA A 186 -4.16 -31.69 -2.40
CA ALA A 186 -2.97 -32.40 -2.87
C ALA A 186 -2.59 -33.57 -1.96
N PHE A 187 -2.72 -33.39 -0.63
CA PHE A 187 -2.46 -34.45 0.34
C PHE A 187 -3.46 -35.59 0.23
N ALA A 188 -4.77 -35.28 0.15
CA ALA A 188 -5.80 -36.29 -0.05
C ALA A 188 -5.60 -37.11 -1.34
N LYS A 189 -5.20 -36.42 -2.43
CA LYS A 189 -4.86 -37.09 -3.68
C LYS A 189 -3.62 -38.01 -3.53
N TYR A 190 -2.57 -37.49 -2.90
CA TYR A 190 -1.35 -38.28 -2.63
C TYR A 190 -1.65 -39.54 -1.81
N GLU A 191 -2.42 -39.44 -0.73
CA GLU A 191 -2.82 -40.59 0.08
C GLU A 191 -3.63 -41.62 -0.73
N SER A 192 -4.54 -41.15 -1.56
CA SER A 192 -5.35 -42.05 -2.39
C SER A 192 -4.50 -42.79 -3.45
N GLU A 193 -3.52 -42.12 -4.05
CA GLU A 193 -2.58 -42.73 -5.00
C GLU A 193 -1.58 -43.67 -4.28
N LEU A 194 -1.10 -43.32 -3.11
CA LEU A 194 -0.23 -44.15 -2.29
C LEU A 194 -0.90 -45.48 -1.90
N LYS A 195 -2.20 -45.43 -1.56
CA LYS A 195 -2.99 -46.65 -1.26
C LYS A 195 -3.19 -47.55 -2.49
N LYS A 196 -3.25 -46.98 -3.69
CA LYS A 196 -3.42 -47.74 -4.95
C LYS A 196 -2.13 -48.39 -5.42
N ASP A 197 -1.00 -47.70 -5.34
CA ASP A 197 0.30 -48.17 -5.78
C ASP A 197 1.43 -47.69 -4.85
N PRO A 198 1.69 -48.38 -3.74
CA PRO A 198 2.75 -47.98 -2.79
C PRO A 198 4.16 -47.97 -3.41
N LYS A 199 4.43 -48.86 -4.37
CA LYS A 199 5.75 -48.98 -4.99
C LYS A 199 6.16 -47.74 -5.79
N LYS A 200 5.18 -47.03 -6.35
CA LYS A 200 5.40 -45.79 -7.11
C LYS A 200 5.98 -44.65 -6.24
N PHE A 201 5.83 -44.73 -4.95
CA PHE A 201 6.19 -43.69 -3.97
C PHE A 201 7.33 -44.09 -3.02
N GLU A 202 7.88 -45.31 -3.14
CA GLU A 202 8.86 -45.88 -2.22
C GLU A 202 10.12 -45.01 -2.05
N ASN A 203 10.48 -44.17 -3.04
CA ASN A 203 11.63 -43.24 -3.01
C ASN A 203 11.22 -41.77 -3.26
N LYS A 204 9.96 -41.41 -3.06
CA LYS A 204 9.47 -40.05 -3.31
C LYS A 204 9.00 -39.41 -2.01
N THR A 205 9.66 -38.31 -1.65
CA THR A 205 9.17 -37.46 -0.57
C THR A 205 8.02 -36.58 -1.06
N TYR A 206 6.89 -36.60 -0.38
CA TYR A 206 5.80 -35.69 -0.66
C TYR A 206 6.22 -34.25 -0.43
N LYS A 207 6.06 -33.40 -1.43
CA LYS A 207 6.30 -31.96 -1.33
C LYS A 207 4.97 -31.22 -1.50
N PRO A 208 4.42 -30.64 -0.43
CA PRO A 208 3.15 -29.93 -0.52
C PRO A 208 3.28 -28.63 -1.34
N PRO A 209 2.20 -28.21 -2.00
CA PRO A 209 2.17 -26.91 -2.71
C PRO A 209 2.61 -25.76 -1.80
N GLY A 210 3.38 -24.81 -2.35
CA GLY A 210 3.87 -23.65 -1.61
C GLY A 210 5.01 -23.93 -0.61
N GLN A 211 5.49 -25.17 -0.48
CA GLN A 211 6.54 -25.53 0.48
C GLN A 211 7.83 -24.71 0.30
N SER A 212 8.26 -24.46 -0.93
CA SER A 212 9.45 -23.66 -1.24
C SER A 212 9.34 -22.20 -0.74
N ILE A 213 8.12 -21.65 -0.67
CA ILE A 213 7.89 -20.32 -0.14
C ILE A 213 8.24 -20.29 1.35
N TYR A 214 7.74 -21.26 2.12
CA TYR A 214 7.96 -21.33 3.57
C TYR A 214 9.39 -21.72 3.93
N GLU A 215 9.98 -22.63 3.17
CA GLU A 215 11.40 -23.00 3.33
C GLU A 215 12.34 -21.80 3.12
N SER A 216 11.99 -20.86 2.25
CA SER A 216 12.78 -19.64 2.04
C SER A 216 12.82 -18.70 3.25
N TYR A 217 11.88 -18.86 4.16
CA TYR A 217 11.84 -18.14 5.43
C TYR A 217 12.37 -19.00 6.60
N GLY A 218 12.97 -20.16 6.33
CA GLY A 218 13.41 -21.10 7.35
C GLY A 218 12.28 -21.83 8.06
N LEU A 219 11.04 -21.75 7.56
CA LEU A 219 9.89 -22.41 8.14
C LEU A 219 9.78 -23.84 7.61
N LYS A 220 9.56 -24.80 8.54
CA LYS A 220 9.44 -26.21 8.18
C LYS A 220 8.12 -26.55 7.50
N ASP A 221 7.07 -25.80 7.83
CA ASP A 221 5.73 -26.03 7.30
C ASP A 221 4.93 -24.72 7.20
N PHE A 222 3.70 -24.84 6.72
CA PHE A 222 2.75 -23.75 6.58
C PHE A 222 2.43 -23.16 7.98
N PRO A 223 2.56 -21.85 8.18
CA PRO A 223 2.20 -21.24 9.44
C PRO A 223 0.68 -21.18 9.59
N ASP A 224 0.15 -21.82 10.64
CA ASP A 224 -1.28 -21.78 10.95
C ASP A 224 -1.75 -20.37 11.36
N GLN A 225 -0.84 -19.59 11.92
CA GLN A 225 -1.09 -18.21 12.34
C GLN A 225 -0.03 -17.27 11.77
N GLN A 226 -0.45 -16.08 11.44
CA GLN A 226 0.43 -15.01 10.96
C GLN A 226 0.13 -13.70 11.71
N PRO A 227 1.13 -12.84 11.94
CA PRO A 227 2.51 -12.96 11.47
C PRO A 227 3.31 -14.07 12.17
N VAL A 228 4.33 -14.55 11.50
CA VAL A 228 5.32 -15.46 12.08
C VAL A 228 6.44 -14.68 12.73
N GLU A 229 7.02 -15.21 13.80
CA GLU A 229 8.24 -14.70 14.40
C GLU A 229 9.44 -15.41 13.80
N LEU A 230 10.37 -14.65 13.27
CA LEU A 230 11.61 -15.14 12.67
C LEU A 230 12.78 -14.90 13.63
N PRO A 231 13.91 -15.60 13.46
CA PRO A 231 15.08 -15.40 14.32
C PRO A 231 15.53 -13.93 14.34
N ALA A 232 15.64 -13.33 15.52
CA ALA A 232 15.95 -11.91 15.66
C ALA A 232 17.37 -11.51 15.16
N ASN A 233 18.27 -12.49 15.00
CA ASN A 233 19.58 -12.29 14.38
C ASN A 233 19.50 -12.24 12.83
N GLU A 234 18.38 -12.65 12.24
CA GLU A 234 18.17 -12.65 10.78
C GLU A 234 17.18 -11.58 10.31
N ARG A 235 16.24 -11.20 11.20
CA ARG A 235 15.16 -10.25 10.90
C ARG A 235 15.07 -9.19 11.98
N SER A 236 15.12 -7.93 11.54
CA SER A 236 14.94 -6.77 12.41
C SER A 236 14.31 -5.63 11.61
N GLY A 237 13.01 -5.47 11.78
CA GLY A 237 12.21 -4.42 11.16
C GLY A 237 12.07 -4.49 9.65
N ILE A 238 11.52 -3.43 9.11
CA ILE A 238 11.15 -3.29 7.69
C ILE A 238 12.36 -3.37 6.75
N LEU A 239 13.54 -2.93 7.21
CA LEU A 239 14.77 -2.92 6.41
C LEU A 239 15.33 -4.32 6.13
N THR A 240 14.84 -5.32 6.82
CA THR A 240 15.18 -6.73 6.59
C THR A 240 14.04 -7.52 5.95
N GLN A 241 12.88 -6.88 5.68
CA GLN A 241 11.80 -7.54 4.97
C GLN A 241 12.20 -7.82 3.51
N PRO A 242 11.80 -8.97 2.95
CA PRO A 242 12.19 -9.36 1.60
C PRO A 242 11.85 -8.33 0.54
N SER A 243 10.72 -7.64 0.64
CA SER A 243 10.33 -6.57 -0.29
C SER A 243 11.36 -5.43 -0.30
N TRP A 244 11.78 -4.97 0.89
CA TRP A 244 12.77 -3.89 1.00
C TRP A 244 14.15 -4.34 0.47
N LEU A 245 14.54 -5.57 0.78
CA LEU A 245 15.79 -6.14 0.29
C LEU A 245 15.81 -6.28 -1.22
N VAL A 246 14.69 -6.68 -1.84
CA VAL A 246 14.54 -6.75 -3.29
C VAL A 246 14.52 -5.35 -3.91
N ALA A 247 13.75 -4.43 -3.37
CA ALA A 247 13.65 -3.06 -3.86
C ALA A 247 15.01 -2.34 -3.91
N HIS A 248 15.93 -2.71 -3.01
CA HIS A 248 17.29 -2.17 -2.91
C HIS A 248 18.35 -3.19 -3.34
N SER A 249 18.09 -3.90 -4.43
CA SER A 249 19.00 -4.86 -5.05
C SER A 249 19.09 -4.63 -6.55
N THR A 250 20.06 -5.27 -7.20
CA THR A 250 20.14 -5.35 -8.67
C THR A 250 19.42 -6.59 -9.18
N SER A 251 19.42 -6.80 -10.50
CA SER A 251 18.88 -8.01 -11.12
C SER A 251 19.62 -9.29 -10.69
N PHE A 252 20.88 -9.16 -10.31
CA PHE A 252 21.77 -10.30 -10.05
C PHE A 252 22.27 -10.37 -8.62
N ASP A 253 22.35 -9.24 -7.91
CA ASP A 253 23.03 -9.18 -6.63
C ASP A 253 22.43 -8.16 -5.67
N ASN A 254 22.90 -8.18 -4.43
CA ASN A 254 22.65 -7.16 -3.43
C ASN A 254 23.23 -5.81 -3.86
N HIS A 255 22.58 -4.73 -3.48
CA HIS A 255 23.14 -3.38 -3.69
C HIS A 255 23.43 -2.71 -2.34
N ALA A 256 24.52 -3.13 -1.69
CA ALA A 256 24.93 -2.62 -0.37
C ALA A 256 25.08 -1.09 -0.35
N ILE A 257 25.60 -0.50 -1.42
CA ILE A 257 25.78 0.96 -1.55
C ILE A 257 24.41 1.68 -1.52
N HIS A 258 23.43 1.20 -2.30
CA HIS A 258 22.09 1.80 -2.31
C HIS A 258 21.40 1.68 -0.94
N ARG A 259 21.54 0.54 -0.26
CA ARG A 259 21.01 0.34 1.09
C ARG A 259 21.66 1.30 2.08
N GLY A 260 22.98 1.38 2.06
CA GLY A 260 23.74 2.29 2.92
C GLY A 260 23.41 3.76 2.67
N LYS A 261 23.31 4.17 1.40
CA LYS A 261 22.86 5.51 1.01
C LYS A 261 21.47 5.82 1.54
N TRP A 262 20.50 4.93 1.32
CA TRP A 262 19.13 5.11 1.79
C TRP A 262 19.08 5.28 3.32
N ILE A 263 19.74 4.41 4.08
CA ILE A 263 19.81 4.50 5.54
C ILE A 263 20.39 5.85 5.97
N ARG A 264 21.51 6.25 5.36
CA ARG A 264 22.18 7.48 5.70
C ARG A 264 21.35 8.73 5.41
N GLU A 265 20.71 8.79 4.23
CA GLU A 265 19.91 9.94 3.82
C GLU A 265 18.54 10.00 4.50
N ARG A 266 17.85 8.85 4.61
CA ARG A 266 16.45 8.83 5.07
C ARG A 266 16.28 8.62 6.57
N LEU A 267 17.12 7.82 7.21
CA LEU A 267 17.03 7.59 8.65
C LEU A 267 17.96 8.50 9.46
N LEU A 268 19.17 8.74 8.97
CA LEU A 268 20.16 9.53 9.70
C LEU A 268 20.19 11.01 9.29
N GLY A 269 19.46 11.41 8.25
CA GLY A 269 19.37 12.79 7.79
C GLY A 269 20.67 13.38 7.21
N ASN A 270 21.62 12.53 6.82
CA ASN A 270 22.88 12.96 6.25
C ASN A 270 22.83 12.94 4.72
N VAL A 271 23.37 13.95 4.08
CA VAL A 271 23.56 13.97 2.61
C VAL A 271 24.78 13.11 2.25
N VAL A 272 24.67 12.31 1.18
CA VAL A 272 25.77 11.48 0.64
C VAL A 272 26.15 11.99 -0.74
#